data_2e0c6da09d2f179d88d32c02eb7c27cc
#
_entry.id   2e0c6da09d2f179d88d32c02eb7c27cc
#
_cell.length_a   1.000
_cell.length_b   1.000
_cell.length_c   1.000
_cell.angle_alpha   90.00
_cell.angle_beta   90.00
_cell.angle_gamma   90.00
#
_symmetry.space_group_name_H-M   'P 1'
#
loop_
_entity.id
_entity.type
_entity.pdbx_description
1 polymer ?
#
loop_
_entity_poly.entity_id
_entity_poly.type
_entity_poly.pdbx_seq_one_letter_code
_entity_poly.pdbx_strand_id
1 'polypeptide(L)'
;MNDRYRPDTSDAGEPLAPGATGQSSPHHVSRRPVLLAAFLGAGSLAGCSLLPGSSSASSSSPSARPTTPKPAASSATPSPTTAASGTPSATATATNGALAGWSLEEKVGQLMMVGVDAQAPKQSSNEAVDTHHVGNIFIAGRTTAGSQATQKVISSFTSKVGPGTTHATPMLVATDQEGGEVQVLAGSGFSDIPSALDQSAQPRDQLVASARTWGKELADVGVNMNLAPVADLVDIARPASNEPIGRWGREYGHDAATVSSQAGTFAEGMQASKVIPTY
;
A
#
# COMPACT_ATOMS: atom_id res chain seq x y z
N MET A 1 71.41 7.05 13.80
CA MET A 1 71.52 6.79 12.36
C MET A 1 70.20 7.17 11.81
N ASN A 2 69.93 8.43 11.49
CA ASN A 2 70.17 9.11 10.19
C ASN A 2 69.56 8.24 9.07
N ASP A 3 68.57 8.64 8.33
CA ASP A 3 68.55 9.80 7.48
C ASP A 3 67.13 10.27 7.10
N ARG A 4 67.05 11.53 6.98
CA ARG A 4 66.05 12.46 6.51
C ARG A 4 65.79 12.28 5.01
N TYR A 5 64.56 12.48 4.56
CA TYR A 5 64.33 13.04 3.24
C TYR A 5 63.28 14.17 3.32
N ARG A 6 63.67 15.34 2.85
CA ARG A 6 62.91 16.59 2.80
C ARG A 6 62.66 16.94 1.31
N PRO A 7 61.61 17.72 1.02
CA PRO A 7 61.03 17.86 -0.31
C PRO A 7 61.76 18.87 -1.19
N ASP A 8 61.58 18.72 -2.48
CA ASP A 8 62.01 19.73 -3.47
C ASP A 8 60.80 20.57 -3.92
N THR A 9 60.99 21.88 -3.81
CA THR A 9 60.10 22.93 -4.32
C THR A 9 60.78 23.50 -5.55
N SER A 10 60.04 23.58 -6.65
CA SER A 10 60.13 24.65 -7.67
C SER A 10 59.54 24.19 -9.00
N ASP A 11 58.44 24.76 -9.43
CA ASP A 11 58.58 25.64 -10.58
C ASP A 11 57.30 26.50 -10.73
N ALA A 12 57.57 27.79 -10.92
CA ALA A 12 56.60 28.83 -11.20
C ALA A 12 56.53 29.04 -12.70
N GLY A 13 55.37 29.29 -13.25
CA GLY A 13 55.20 29.61 -14.68
C GLY A 13 53.82 30.01 -15.05
N GLU A 14 53.54 31.19 -14.97
CA GLU A 14 52.98 32.26 -15.80
C GLU A 14 51.57 32.12 -16.44
N PRO A 15 50.87 33.25 -16.58
CA PRO A 15 49.44 33.30 -16.88
C PRO A 15 49.17 33.47 -18.38
N LEU A 16 48.08 32.91 -18.88
CA LEU A 16 47.54 33.18 -20.20
C LEU A 16 46.20 33.89 -20.17
N ALA A 17 46.15 34.93 -20.94
CA ALA A 17 45.11 35.93 -21.12
C ALA A 17 43.81 35.40 -21.81
N PRO A 18 42.75 36.24 -21.83
CA PRO A 18 41.38 35.81 -22.09
C PRO A 18 41.01 35.92 -23.58
N GLY A 19 40.06 35.09 -24.00
CA GLY A 19 39.39 35.32 -25.28
C GLY A 19 38.71 34.10 -25.83
N ALA A 20 37.38 34.06 -25.72
CA ALA A 20 36.45 33.88 -26.83
C ALA A 20 35.03 33.63 -26.29
N THR A 21 34.20 34.60 -26.55
CA THR A 21 32.72 34.56 -26.44
C THR A 21 32.16 33.45 -27.32
N GLY A 22 31.57 32.45 -26.70
CA GLY A 22 30.75 31.41 -27.36
C GLY A 22 29.28 31.61 -27.02
N GLN A 23 28.53 32.02 -28.04
CA GLN A 23 27.10 32.25 -27.99
C GLN A 23 26.35 30.96 -27.63
N SER A 24 25.53 31.03 -26.62
CA SER A 24 24.53 30.03 -26.30
C SER A 24 23.36 30.15 -27.27
N SER A 25 23.12 29.13 -28.08
CA SER A 25 21.91 28.99 -28.89
C SER A 25 20.79 28.43 -28.02
N PRO A 26 19.57 28.98 -28.08
CA PRO A 26 18.42 28.44 -27.37
C PRO A 26 17.87 27.22 -28.11
N HIS A 27 17.77 26.12 -27.42
CA HIS A 27 17.07 24.93 -27.93
C HIS A 27 15.58 25.23 -28.09
N HIS A 28 15.12 25.24 -29.31
CA HIS A 28 13.75 25.35 -29.76
C HIS A 28 12.96 24.11 -29.29
N VAL A 29 12.08 24.29 -28.32
CA VAL A 29 11.06 23.29 -27.98
C VAL A 29 9.96 23.36 -29.04
N SER A 30 9.94 22.41 -29.93
CA SER A 30 8.88 22.23 -30.95
C SER A 30 7.58 21.81 -30.27
N ARG A 31 6.65 22.75 -30.14
CA ARG A 31 5.25 22.48 -29.79
C ARG A 31 4.53 22.01 -31.06
N ARG A 32 4.21 20.71 -31.11
CA ARG A 32 3.31 20.16 -32.12
C ARG A 32 1.87 20.64 -31.83
N PRO A 33 1.16 21.23 -32.78
CA PRO A 33 -0.25 21.57 -32.59
C PRO A 33 -1.10 20.31 -32.68
N VAL A 34 -1.96 20.11 -31.70
CA VAL A 34 -3.05 19.13 -31.74
C VAL A 34 -4.15 19.70 -32.62
N LEU A 35 -4.38 19.10 -33.77
CA LEU A 35 -5.51 19.39 -34.66
C LEU A 35 -6.79 18.85 -34.03
N LEU A 36 -7.63 19.77 -33.57
CA LEU A 36 -9.00 19.49 -33.15
C LEU A 36 -9.88 19.40 -34.41
N ALA A 37 -10.26 18.19 -34.82
CA ALA A 37 -11.24 17.98 -35.88
C ALA A 37 -12.63 18.02 -35.27
N ALA A 38 -13.32 19.15 -35.53
CA ALA A 38 -14.75 19.29 -35.24
C ALA A 38 -15.54 18.64 -36.37
N PHE A 39 -16.31 17.59 -36.07
CA PHE A 39 -17.35 17.07 -36.97
C PHE A 39 -18.69 17.69 -36.58
N LEU A 40 -19.15 18.64 -37.42
CA LEU A 40 -20.52 19.09 -37.49
C LEU A 40 -21.25 18.13 -38.45
N GLY A 41 -22.24 17.42 -37.95
CA GLY A 41 -23.18 16.63 -38.74
C GLY A 41 -24.61 16.96 -38.32
N ALA A 42 -25.30 17.75 -39.11
CA ALA A 42 -26.67 18.16 -38.92
C ALA A 42 -27.65 17.21 -39.62
N GLY A 43 -28.88 17.14 -39.07
CA GLY A 43 -30.10 16.66 -39.77
C GLY A 43 -30.51 15.25 -39.38
N SER A 44 -31.76 14.93 -38.99
CA SER A 44 -33.04 15.45 -39.44
C SER A 44 -34.15 15.00 -38.49
N LEU A 45 -35.13 15.87 -38.32
CA LEU A 45 -36.42 15.65 -37.69
C LEU A 45 -37.34 14.80 -38.58
N ALA A 46 -38.16 13.93 -37.95
CA ALA A 46 -39.52 13.52 -38.31
C ALA A 46 -39.84 12.21 -37.60
N GLY A 47 -40.93 11.98 -36.96
CA GLY A 47 -42.26 12.52 -36.97
C GLY A 47 -43.12 11.83 -35.93
N CYS A 48 -44.15 12.51 -35.53
CA CYS A 48 -45.22 12.14 -34.62
C CYS A 48 -45.97 10.86 -35.01
N SER A 49 -46.54 10.14 -33.99
CA SER A 49 -47.96 9.86 -33.96
C SER A 49 -48.41 9.05 -32.71
N LEU A 50 -49.21 9.73 -31.87
CA LEU A 50 -50.56 9.34 -31.39
C LEU A 50 -50.70 8.08 -30.53
N LEU A 51 -51.06 8.35 -29.27
CA LEU A 51 -51.91 7.59 -28.36
C LEU A 51 -53.37 7.50 -28.94
N PRO A 52 -54.34 6.72 -28.41
CA PRO A 52 -54.57 6.31 -27.05
C PRO A 52 -55.17 4.89 -26.89
N GLY A 53 -55.31 4.43 -25.65
CA GLY A 53 -56.10 3.23 -25.33
C GLY A 53 -56.09 2.90 -23.85
N SER A 54 -57.04 3.47 -23.14
CA SER A 54 -57.43 3.13 -21.75
C SER A 54 -57.89 1.69 -21.61
N SER A 55 -57.57 1.04 -20.50
CA SER A 55 -58.49 0.16 -19.77
C SER A 55 -58.00 -0.14 -18.38
N SER A 56 -58.81 0.29 -17.44
CA SER A 56 -58.76 -0.01 -16.00
C SER A 56 -59.03 -1.48 -15.71
N ALA A 57 -58.36 -2.05 -14.77
CA ALA A 57 -58.95 -3.11 -13.93
C ALA A 57 -58.23 -3.14 -12.57
N SER A 58 -58.99 -2.77 -11.58
CA SER A 58 -58.73 -2.94 -10.15
C SER A 58 -58.73 -4.40 -9.77
N SER A 59 -57.89 -4.83 -8.84
CA SER A 59 -58.31 -5.70 -7.71
C SER A 59 -57.16 -6.00 -6.76
N SER A 60 -57.27 -5.44 -5.59
CA SER A 60 -57.21 -6.09 -4.26
C SER A 60 -55.96 -6.82 -3.84
N SER A 61 -55.30 -6.16 -2.89
CA SER A 61 -54.47 -6.80 -1.82
C SER A 61 -55.24 -7.87 -1.05
N PRO A 62 -54.54 -8.82 -0.44
CA PRO A 62 -54.51 -8.73 1.01
C PRO A 62 -53.11 -8.81 1.64
N SER A 63 -52.91 -7.90 2.55
CA SER A 63 -51.91 -7.86 3.60
C SER A 63 -51.99 -9.11 4.48
N ALA A 64 -50.89 -9.84 4.56
CA ALA A 64 -50.69 -10.82 5.63
C ALA A 64 -49.49 -10.38 6.47
N ARG A 65 -49.80 -9.84 7.64
CA ARG A 65 -48.88 -9.50 8.72
C ARG A 65 -48.50 -10.77 9.46
N PRO A 66 -47.25 -11.12 9.65
CA PRO A 66 -46.84 -12.18 10.57
C PRO A 66 -47.00 -11.68 12.03
N THR A 67 -47.78 -12.38 12.80
CA THR A 67 -47.95 -12.22 14.25
C THR A 67 -46.74 -12.81 14.97
N THR A 68 -46.08 -12.00 15.76
CA THR A 68 -45.06 -12.41 16.74
C THR A 68 -45.73 -13.12 17.92
N PRO A 69 -45.23 -14.26 18.40
CA PRO A 69 -45.66 -14.82 19.67
C PRO A 69 -45.02 -14.07 20.85
N LYS A 70 -45.87 -13.65 21.78
CA LYS A 70 -45.55 -13.06 23.07
C LYS A 70 -44.91 -14.11 23.98
N PRO A 71 -43.74 -13.88 24.61
CA PRO A 71 -43.27 -14.74 25.69
C PRO A 71 -44.04 -14.47 26.98
N ALA A 72 -44.45 -15.53 27.63
CA ALA A 72 -45.09 -15.50 28.94
C ALA A 72 -44.05 -15.09 30.01
N ALA A 73 -44.46 -14.16 30.85
CA ALA A 73 -43.71 -13.77 32.04
C ALA A 73 -43.80 -14.91 33.09
N SER A 74 -42.66 -15.45 33.47
CA SER A 74 -42.54 -16.24 34.70
C SER A 74 -41.73 -15.42 35.71
N SER A 75 -42.43 -14.94 36.71
CA SER A 75 -41.88 -14.24 37.87
C SER A 75 -41.18 -15.26 38.77
N ALA A 76 -39.85 -15.17 38.87
CA ALA A 76 -39.10 -15.76 39.97
C ALA A 76 -38.16 -14.69 40.52
N THR A 77 -38.50 -14.23 41.73
CA THR A 77 -37.70 -13.34 42.54
C THR A 77 -36.50 -14.14 43.12
N PRO A 78 -35.25 -13.82 42.86
CA PRO A 78 -34.16 -14.36 43.65
C PRO A 78 -33.86 -13.43 44.83
N SER A 79 -33.83 -14.00 46.03
CA SER A 79 -33.28 -13.41 47.27
C SER A 79 -31.83 -12.95 47.06
N PRO A 80 -31.41 -11.86 47.75
CA PRO A 80 -30.02 -11.42 47.67
C PRO A 80 -29.09 -12.34 48.49
N THR A 81 -28.34 -13.17 47.82
CA THR A 81 -27.18 -13.84 48.41
C THR A 81 -26.04 -12.85 48.47
N THR A 82 -25.59 -12.55 49.70
CA THR A 82 -24.40 -11.73 50.00
C THR A 82 -23.18 -12.34 49.32
N ALA A 83 -22.74 -11.76 48.20
CA ALA A 83 -21.51 -12.15 47.55
C ALA A 83 -20.33 -11.51 48.31
N ALA A 84 -19.49 -12.34 48.87
CA ALA A 84 -18.22 -11.97 49.44
C ALA A 84 -17.39 -11.24 48.39
N SER A 85 -16.95 -10.00 48.70
CA SER A 85 -15.92 -9.28 47.95
C SER A 85 -14.60 -10.03 48.04
N GLY A 86 -14.40 -10.99 47.14
CA GLY A 86 -13.09 -11.50 46.80
C GLY A 86 -12.45 -10.59 45.77
N THR A 87 -11.53 -9.72 46.18
CA THR A 87 -10.60 -9.06 45.28
C THR A 87 -9.90 -10.15 44.45
N PRO A 88 -10.03 -10.20 43.12
CA PRO A 88 -9.20 -11.08 42.35
C PRO A 88 -7.76 -10.53 42.38
N SER A 89 -6.94 -11.04 43.29
CA SER A 89 -5.49 -10.94 43.15
C SER A 89 -5.11 -11.81 41.95
N ALA A 90 -5.15 -11.22 40.77
CA ALA A 90 -4.53 -11.80 39.59
C ALA A 90 -3.03 -11.74 39.80
N THR A 91 -2.49 -12.73 40.49
CA THR A 91 -1.08 -13.08 40.39
C THR A 91 -0.88 -13.51 38.93
N ALA A 92 -0.56 -12.54 38.06
CA ALA A 92 -0.07 -12.83 36.72
C ALA A 92 1.19 -13.67 36.89
N THR A 93 1.05 -14.98 36.76
CA THR A 93 2.19 -15.86 36.58
C THR A 93 2.91 -15.35 35.35
N ALA A 94 4.05 -14.67 35.55
CA ALA A 94 4.91 -14.22 34.47
C ALA A 94 5.37 -15.50 33.73
N THR A 95 4.62 -15.83 32.68
CA THR A 95 5.13 -16.79 31.71
C THR A 95 6.39 -16.15 31.14
N ASN A 96 7.53 -16.82 31.24
CA ASN A 96 8.76 -16.49 30.51
C ASN A 96 8.50 -16.66 29.01
N GLY A 97 7.67 -15.80 28.46
CA GLY A 97 7.28 -15.78 27.06
C GLY A 97 8.20 -14.88 26.24
N ALA A 98 8.02 -14.89 24.95
CA ALA A 98 8.78 -14.10 23.96
C ALA A 98 8.85 -12.59 24.30
N LEU A 99 7.97 -12.08 25.19
CA LEU A 99 7.94 -10.68 25.63
C LEU A 99 8.49 -10.48 27.06
N ALA A 100 9.20 -11.47 27.62
CA ALA A 100 9.85 -11.32 28.93
C ALA A 100 10.96 -10.26 28.84
N GLY A 101 10.97 -9.33 29.80
CA GLY A 101 11.94 -8.24 29.82
C GLY A 101 11.56 -6.99 29.03
N TRP A 102 10.47 -7.03 28.25
CA TRP A 102 9.98 -5.85 27.52
C TRP A 102 9.20 -4.91 28.44
N SER A 103 9.48 -3.62 28.35
CA SER A 103 8.66 -2.56 28.98
C SER A 103 7.27 -2.50 28.34
N LEU A 104 6.36 -1.72 28.95
CA LEU A 104 5.05 -1.49 28.34
C LEU A 104 5.18 -0.63 27.09
N GLU A 105 6.03 0.38 27.12
CA GLU A 105 6.30 1.30 26.01
C GLU A 105 6.85 0.53 24.80
N GLU A 106 7.81 -0.36 25.00
CA GLU A 106 8.35 -1.21 23.95
C GLU A 106 7.28 -2.14 23.34
N LYS A 107 6.45 -2.77 24.19
CA LYS A 107 5.34 -3.61 23.73
C LYS A 107 4.33 -2.81 22.90
N VAL A 108 3.98 -1.60 23.33
CA VAL A 108 3.08 -0.72 22.57
C VAL A 108 3.72 -0.29 21.26
N GLY A 109 5.00 0.09 21.28
CA GLY A 109 5.74 0.47 20.09
C GLY A 109 5.77 -0.64 19.02
N GLN A 110 5.87 -1.92 19.41
CA GLN A 110 5.85 -3.03 18.47
C GLN A 110 4.49 -3.23 17.77
N LEU A 111 3.40 -2.70 18.32
CA LEU A 111 2.08 -2.72 17.68
C LEU A 111 1.88 -1.58 16.68
N MET A 112 2.82 -0.63 16.64
CA MET A 112 2.71 0.58 15.81
C MET A 112 3.56 0.44 14.55
N MET A 113 3.09 1.08 13.48
CA MET A 113 3.81 1.23 12.21
C MET A 113 3.84 2.71 11.85
N VAL A 114 5.03 3.27 11.59
CA VAL A 114 5.18 4.68 11.22
C VAL A 114 5.49 4.84 9.74
N GLY A 115 4.86 5.86 9.12
CA GLY A 115 5.14 6.22 7.73
C GLY A 115 6.56 6.77 7.55
N VAL A 116 7.26 6.26 6.56
CA VAL A 116 8.60 6.73 6.14
C VAL A 116 8.51 7.18 4.68
N ASP A 117 8.86 8.42 4.41
CA ASP A 117 8.89 8.94 3.05
C ASP A 117 9.92 8.17 2.20
N ALA A 118 9.48 7.64 1.06
CA ALA A 118 10.30 6.81 0.17
C ALA A 118 11.52 7.54 -0.43
N GLN A 119 11.50 8.88 -0.44
CA GLN A 119 12.61 9.69 -0.97
C GLN A 119 13.52 10.20 0.15
N ALA A 120 12.93 10.70 1.25
CA ALA A 120 13.68 11.30 2.34
C ALA A 120 12.95 11.08 3.68
N PRO A 121 13.46 10.20 4.56
CA PRO A 121 12.89 10.00 5.87
C PRO A 121 12.81 11.30 6.68
N LYS A 122 11.65 11.57 7.27
CA LYS A 122 11.46 12.75 8.12
C LYS A 122 12.02 12.49 9.52
N GLN A 123 12.38 13.58 10.22
CA GLN A 123 12.85 13.51 11.60
C GLN A 123 11.83 12.79 12.49
N SER A 124 10.53 13.09 12.33
CA SER A 124 9.46 12.46 13.11
C SER A 124 9.38 10.94 12.93
N SER A 125 9.72 10.41 11.75
CA SER A 125 9.77 8.95 11.53
C SER A 125 10.95 8.32 12.27
N ASN A 126 12.11 8.99 12.30
CA ASN A 126 13.25 8.54 13.10
C ASN A 126 12.95 8.60 14.59
N GLU A 127 12.35 9.69 15.08
CA GLU A 127 11.98 9.88 16.48
C GLU A 127 10.97 8.82 16.93
N ALA A 128 10.00 8.46 16.10
CA ALA A 128 9.05 7.38 16.40
C ALA A 128 9.75 6.05 16.68
N VAL A 129 10.78 5.71 15.90
CA VAL A 129 11.55 4.48 16.10
C VAL A 129 12.52 4.61 17.27
N ASP A 130 13.29 5.71 17.34
CA ASP A 130 14.40 5.85 18.29
C ASP A 130 13.93 6.18 19.71
N THR A 131 12.80 6.90 19.86
CA THR A 131 12.32 7.39 21.15
C THR A 131 11.04 6.68 21.60
N HIS A 132 10.15 6.36 20.67
CA HIS A 132 8.85 5.77 20.98
C HIS A 132 8.76 4.26 20.70
N HIS A 133 9.90 3.61 20.42
CA HIS A 133 10.03 2.17 20.23
C HIS A 133 9.11 1.58 19.13
N VAL A 134 8.72 2.42 18.14
CA VAL A 134 7.89 1.93 17.02
C VAL A 134 8.67 0.86 16.26
N GLY A 135 8.09 -0.35 16.22
CA GLY A 135 8.78 -1.55 15.72
C GLY A 135 8.64 -1.81 14.23
N ASN A 136 7.77 -1.04 13.52
CA ASN A 136 7.45 -1.30 12.13
C ASN A 136 7.42 -0.01 11.32
N ILE A 137 7.72 -0.09 10.02
CA ILE A 137 7.71 1.05 9.11
C ILE A 137 6.87 0.77 7.86
N PHE A 138 6.23 1.82 7.35
CA PHE A 138 5.50 1.82 6.10
C PHE A 138 6.13 2.82 5.13
N ILE A 139 6.70 2.32 4.03
CA ILE A 139 7.31 3.14 2.99
C ILE A 139 6.19 3.78 2.16
N ALA A 140 6.04 5.09 2.30
CA ALA A 140 4.95 5.88 1.75
C ALA A 140 5.45 6.91 0.71
N GLY A 141 4.51 7.47 -0.02
CA GLY A 141 4.80 8.41 -1.10
C GLY A 141 5.01 7.71 -2.44
N ARG A 142 5.83 8.29 -3.29
CA ARG A 142 6.22 7.69 -4.58
C ARG A 142 7.67 8.03 -4.86
N THR A 143 8.43 7.07 -5.40
CA THR A 143 9.81 7.29 -5.82
C THR A 143 10.12 6.56 -7.12
N THR A 144 10.90 7.19 -7.97
CA THR A 144 11.49 6.61 -9.18
C THR A 144 13.01 6.47 -9.05
N ALA A 145 13.53 6.64 -7.83
CA ALA A 145 14.97 6.64 -7.57
C ALA A 145 15.62 5.25 -7.65
N GLY A 146 14.80 4.20 -7.78
CA GLY A 146 15.25 2.82 -7.96
C GLY A 146 15.63 2.11 -6.67
N SER A 147 16.00 0.84 -6.81
CA SER A 147 16.21 -0.09 -5.70
C SER A 147 17.33 0.31 -4.75
N GLN A 148 18.45 0.83 -5.25
CA GLN A 148 19.56 1.23 -4.39
C GLN A 148 19.21 2.38 -3.44
N ALA A 149 18.48 3.39 -3.94
CA ALA A 149 18.04 4.51 -3.09
C ALA A 149 17.02 4.05 -2.05
N THR A 150 16.05 3.23 -2.47
CA THR A 150 15.05 2.62 -1.58
C THR A 150 15.72 1.78 -0.50
N GLN A 151 16.68 0.94 -0.85
CA GLN A 151 17.41 0.11 0.11
C GLN A 151 18.15 0.96 1.16
N LYS A 152 18.75 2.10 0.77
CA LYS A 152 19.38 3.01 1.72
C LYS A 152 18.40 3.58 2.73
N VAL A 153 17.21 3.98 2.27
CA VAL A 153 16.14 4.48 3.16
C VAL A 153 15.75 3.38 4.14
N ILE A 154 15.42 2.18 3.67
CA ILE A 154 14.99 1.06 4.52
C ILE A 154 16.10 0.66 5.50
N SER A 155 17.35 0.55 5.03
CA SER A 155 18.49 0.17 5.88
C SER A 155 18.76 1.16 7.00
N SER A 156 18.44 2.45 6.82
CA SER A 156 18.60 3.45 7.89
C SER A 156 17.69 3.19 9.10
N PHE A 157 16.61 2.42 8.91
CA PHE A 157 15.71 1.98 10.00
C PHE A 157 16.04 0.57 10.46
N THR A 158 16.16 -0.39 9.53
CA THR A 158 16.37 -1.80 9.89
C THR A 158 17.72 -2.07 10.56
N SER A 159 18.73 -1.22 10.33
CA SER A 159 20.00 -1.28 11.06
C SER A 159 19.89 -0.93 12.55
N LYS A 160 18.76 -0.35 12.98
CA LYS A 160 18.48 -0.05 14.39
C LYS A 160 17.98 -1.28 15.16
N VAL A 161 17.62 -2.36 14.46
CA VAL A 161 17.21 -3.62 15.08
C VAL A 161 18.38 -4.27 15.81
N GLY A 162 18.20 -4.55 17.11
CA GLY A 162 19.25 -5.17 17.90
C GLY A 162 18.75 -5.61 19.28
N PRO A 163 19.59 -6.34 20.06
CA PRO A 163 19.21 -6.82 21.39
C PRO A 163 18.81 -5.70 22.36
N GLY A 164 19.47 -4.54 22.25
CA GLY A 164 19.24 -3.40 23.14
C GLY A 164 18.18 -2.39 22.65
N THR A 165 17.60 -2.59 21.48
CA THR A 165 16.62 -1.66 20.87
C THR A 165 15.27 -2.31 20.64
N THR A 166 15.25 -3.50 20.03
CA THR A 166 14.02 -4.22 19.65
C THR A 166 14.00 -5.64 20.20
N HIS A 167 14.82 -5.95 21.19
CA HIS A 167 15.07 -7.34 21.65
C HIS A 167 15.38 -8.30 20.46
N ALA A 168 16.08 -7.78 19.46
CA ALA A 168 16.37 -8.46 18.18
C ALA A 168 15.13 -8.86 17.37
N THR A 169 13.95 -8.29 17.64
CA THR A 169 12.73 -8.53 16.85
C THR A 169 12.84 -7.79 15.52
N PRO A 170 12.73 -8.48 14.38
CA PRO A 170 12.79 -7.83 13.07
C PRO A 170 11.61 -6.88 12.85
N MET A 171 11.86 -5.78 12.13
CA MET A 171 10.80 -4.86 11.70
C MET A 171 9.93 -5.48 10.61
N LEU A 172 8.62 -5.21 10.64
CA LEU A 172 7.81 -5.25 9.44
C LEU A 172 8.09 -3.96 8.63
N VAL A 173 8.45 -4.16 7.38
CA VAL A 173 8.70 -3.09 6.41
C VAL A 173 7.65 -3.23 5.31
N ALA A 174 6.63 -2.40 5.37
CA ALA A 174 5.49 -2.45 4.46
C ALA A 174 5.56 -1.39 3.36
N THR A 175 4.85 -1.61 2.26
CA THR A 175 4.58 -0.63 1.21
C THR A 175 3.30 -0.99 0.46
N ASP A 176 2.78 -0.05 -0.37
CA ASP A 176 1.73 -0.29 -1.35
C ASP A 176 2.36 -0.52 -2.72
N GLN A 177 2.45 -1.76 -3.13
CA GLN A 177 2.98 -2.16 -4.43
C GLN A 177 1.95 -3.06 -5.14
N GLU A 178 0.79 -2.48 -5.45
CA GLU A 178 -0.33 -3.17 -6.12
C GLU A 178 -0.06 -3.30 -7.63
N GLY A 179 0.51 -2.26 -8.19
CA GLY A 179 0.64 -2.01 -9.62
C GLY A 179 -0.32 -0.92 -10.12
N GLY A 180 -0.24 -0.61 -11.41
CA GLY A 180 -1.02 0.47 -12.02
C GLY A 180 -0.81 1.81 -11.31
N GLU A 181 -1.91 2.42 -10.88
CA GLU A 181 -1.87 3.72 -10.21
C GLU A 181 -1.39 3.66 -8.75
N VAL A 182 -1.27 2.45 -8.16
CA VAL A 182 -0.78 2.25 -6.79
C VAL A 182 0.51 1.45 -6.81
N GLN A 183 1.57 2.13 -7.18
CA GLN A 183 2.93 1.61 -7.15
C GLN A 183 3.84 2.68 -6.52
N VAL A 184 4.30 2.42 -5.30
CA VAL A 184 5.14 3.35 -4.52
C VAL A 184 6.57 3.35 -5.02
N LEU A 185 7.12 2.19 -5.30
CA LEU A 185 8.53 1.98 -5.66
C LEU A 185 8.67 1.73 -7.16
N ALA A 186 9.44 2.55 -7.84
CA ALA A 186 9.68 2.47 -9.28
C ALA A 186 11.13 2.85 -9.65
N GLY A 187 11.47 2.74 -10.92
CA GLY A 187 12.80 3.01 -11.45
C GLY A 187 13.68 1.76 -11.49
N SER A 188 14.99 1.94 -11.67
CA SER A 188 15.92 0.82 -11.86
C SER A 188 15.84 -0.21 -10.73
N GLY A 189 15.61 -1.47 -11.09
CA GLY A 189 15.46 -2.57 -10.14
C GLY A 189 14.02 -2.83 -9.67
N PHE A 190 13.05 -2.13 -10.23
CA PHE A 190 11.63 -2.38 -10.06
C PHE A 190 10.94 -2.50 -11.42
N SER A 191 10.08 -3.48 -11.55
CA SER A 191 9.20 -3.66 -12.72
C SER A 191 8.08 -2.61 -12.72
N ASP A 192 7.61 -2.24 -13.92
CA ASP A 192 6.32 -1.57 -14.07
C ASP A 192 5.23 -2.63 -13.94
N ILE A 193 4.51 -2.61 -12.83
CA ILE A 193 3.50 -3.61 -12.49
C ILE A 193 2.16 -3.15 -13.11
N PRO A 194 1.47 -4.00 -13.92
CA PRO A 194 0.16 -3.68 -14.46
C PRO A 194 -0.90 -3.44 -13.37
N SER A 195 -2.04 -2.84 -13.71
CA SER A 195 -3.19 -2.75 -12.81
C SER A 195 -3.66 -4.15 -12.38
N ALA A 196 -4.32 -4.27 -11.23
CA ALA A 196 -4.82 -5.57 -10.76
C ALA A 196 -5.81 -6.20 -11.76
N LEU A 197 -6.63 -5.37 -12.43
CA LEU A 197 -7.53 -5.84 -13.46
C LEU A 197 -6.78 -6.43 -14.68
N ASP A 198 -5.67 -5.80 -15.11
CA ASP A 198 -4.82 -6.32 -16.17
C ASP A 198 -4.03 -7.56 -15.71
N GLN A 199 -3.58 -7.60 -14.46
CA GLN A 199 -2.96 -8.78 -13.87
C GLN A 199 -3.90 -9.98 -13.89
N SER A 200 -5.19 -9.76 -13.58
CA SER A 200 -6.20 -10.82 -13.54
C SER A 200 -6.49 -11.45 -14.91
N ALA A 201 -6.16 -10.77 -16.00
CA ALA A 201 -6.26 -11.31 -17.35
C ALA A 201 -5.14 -12.30 -17.70
N GLN A 202 -4.10 -12.40 -16.88
CA GLN A 202 -3.00 -13.34 -17.11
C GLN A 202 -3.41 -14.78 -16.73
N PRO A 203 -2.90 -15.78 -17.44
CA PRO A 203 -2.96 -17.17 -16.99
C PRO A 203 -2.35 -17.30 -15.58
N ARG A 204 -2.95 -18.15 -14.74
CA ARG A 204 -2.54 -18.34 -13.33
C ARG A 204 -1.03 -18.48 -13.14
N ASP A 205 -0.40 -19.39 -13.90
CA ASP A 205 1.03 -19.66 -13.75
C ASP A 205 1.90 -18.45 -14.11
N GLN A 206 1.44 -17.65 -15.09
CA GLN A 206 2.12 -16.41 -15.47
C GLN A 206 1.97 -15.36 -14.36
N LEU A 207 0.79 -15.21 -13.77
CA LEU A 207 0.56 -14.27 -12.68
C LEU A 207 1.39 -14.64 -11.43
N VAL A 208 1.46 -15.94 -11.07
CA VAL A 208 2.34 -16.41 -9.97
C VAL A 208 3.80 -16.04 -10.25
N ALA A 209 4.30 -16.30 -11.48
CA ALA A 209 5.68 -16.01 -11.85
C ALA A 209 5.98 -14.50 -11.81
N SER A 210 5.04 -13.69 -12.33
CA SER A 210 5.13 -12.22 -12.30
C SER A 210 5.14 -11.70 -10.86
N ALA A 211 4.18 -12.11 -10.04
CA ALA A 211 4.08 -11.70 -8.64
C ALA A 211 5.30 -12.13 -7.81
N ARG A 212 5.86 -13.31 -8.12
CA ARG A 212 7.13 -13.73 -7.51
C ARG A 212 8.30 -12.83 -7.89
N THR A 213 8.37 -12.37 -9.13
CA THR A 213 9.40 -11.42 -9.57
C THR A 213 9.26 -10.10 -8.81
N TRP A 214 8.06 -9.53 -8.77
CA TRP A 214 7.78 -8.28 -8.06
C TRP A 214 8.03 -8.42 -6.55
N GLY A 215 7.62 -9.55 -5.96
CA GLY A 215 7.92 -9.86 -4.56
C GLY A 215 9.41 -9.95 -4.28
N LYS A 216 10.19 -10.53 -5.20
CA LYS A 216 11.65 -10.58 -5.08
C LYS A 216 12.26 -9.17 -5.12
N GLU A 217 11.82 -8.30 -6.01
CA GLU A 217 12.27 -6.90 -6.09
C GLU A 217 12.02 -6.16 -4.77
N LEU A 218 10.88 -6.41 -4.12
CA LEU A 218 10.57 -5.87 -2.79
C LEU A 218 11.49 -6.45 -1.71
N ALA A 219 11.67 -7.77 -1.69
CA ALA A 219 12.53 -8.44 -0.70
C ALA A 219 14.00 -8.00 -0.83
N ASP A 220 14.50 -7.80 -2.05
CA ASP A 220 15.88 -7.39 -2.33
C ASP A 220 16.21 -6.00 -1.73
N VAL A 221 15.22 -5.13 -1.54
CA VAL A 221 15.40 -3.82 -0.90
C VAL A 221 15.06 -3.82 0.60
N GLY A 222 14.58 -4.96 1.14
CA GLY A 222 14.26 -5.12 2.56
C GLY A 222 12.79 -4.92 2.91
N VAL A 223 11.89 -4.78 1.94
CA VAL A 223 10.44 -4.83 2.15
C VAL A 223 10.03 -6.28 2.39
N ASN A 224 9.29 -6.54 3.46
CA ASN A 224 8.82 -7.88 3.83
C ASN A 224 7.30 -7.99 3.97
N MET A 225 6.56 -6.90 3.71
CA MET A 225 5.10 -6.85 3.72
C MET A 225 4.61 -5.96 2.57
N ASN A 226 3.61 -6.41 1.84
CA ASN A 226 2.96 -5.62 0.79
C ASN A 226 1.47 -5.50 1.12
N LEU A 227 0.95 -4.27 1.19
CA LEU A 227 -0.47 -4.03 1.41
C LEU A 227 -1.25 -4.22 0.10
N ALA A 228 -1.12 -5.41 -0.44
CA ALA A 228 -1.73 -5.94 -1.65
C ALA A 228 -1.80 -7.47 -1.53
N PRO A 229 -2.73 -8.12 -2.22
CA PRO A 229 -3.63 -7.61 -3.25
C PRO A 229 -4.92 -6.99 -2.71
N VAL A 230 -5.55 -6.12 -3.49
CA VAL A 230 -6.91 -5.63 -3.21
C VAL A 230 -7.91 -6.78 -3.45
N ALA A 231 -8.76 -7.07 -2.47
CA ALA A 231 -9.76 -8.13 -2.54
C ALA A 231 -11.21 -7.60 -2.59
N ASP A 232 -11.38 -6.34 -2.98
CA ASP A 232 -12.69 -5.70 -3.09
C ASP A 232 -13.50 -6.21 -4.28
N LEU A 233 -14.83 -6.23 -4.11
CA LEU A 233 -15.78 -6.48 -5.18
C LEU A 233 -16.30 -5.16 -5.73
N VAL A 234 -16.09 -4.93 -7.02
CA VAL A 234 -16.55 -3.74 -7.73
C VAL A 234 -17.70 -4.11 -8.67
N ASP A 235 -18.78 -3.32 -8.64
CA ASP A 235 -19.91 -3.49 -9.57
C ASP A 235 -19.46 -3.22 -11.01
N ILE A 236 -19.48 -4.26 -11.86
CA ILE A 236 -19.10 -4.18 -13.27
C ILE A 236 -19.96 -3.18 -14.06
N ALA A 237 -21.20 -2.92 -13.64
CA ALA A 237 -22.06 -1.96 -14.35
C ALA A 237 -21.58 -0.53 -14.20
N ARG A 238 -20.86 -0.21 -13.15
CA ARG A 238 -20.38 1.14 -12.82
C ARG A 238 -19.03 1.18 -12.13
N PRO A 239 -17.97 0.59 -12.72
CA PRO A 239 -16.67 0.55 -12.07
C PRO A 239 -16.12 1.95 -11.79
N ALA A 240 -16.27 2.88 -12.72
CA ALA A 240 -15.81 4.27 -12.55
C ALA A 240 -16.51 5.04 -11.43
N SER A 241 -17.67 4.61 -10.95
CA SER A 241 -18.34 5.23 -9.80
C SER A 241 -17.79 4.76 -8.45
N ASN A 242 -17.02 3.69 -8.43
CA ASN A 242 -16.22 3.28 -7.28
C ASN A 242 -14.88 4.02 -7.34
N GLU A 243 -14.85 5.21 -6.77
CA GLU A 243 -13.70 6.13 -6.80
C GLU A 243 -12.39 5.51 -6.27
N PRO A 244 -12.38 4.77 -5.14
CA PRO A 244 -11.12 4.30 -4.57
C PRO A 244 -10.51 3.10 -5.30
N ILE A 245 -11.32 2.21 -5.90
CA ILE A 245 -10.86 0.94 -6.46
C ILE A 245 -11.15 0.84 -7.95
N GLY A 246 -12.42 0.73 -8.33
CA GLY A 246 -12.83 0.42 -9.70
C GLY A 246 -12.45 1.47 -10.74
N ARG A 247 -12.40 2.75 -10.35
CA ARG A 247 -11.93 3.83 -11.23
C ARG A 247 -10.50 3.61 -11.75
N TRP A 248 -9.70 2.92 -10.97
CA TRP A 248 -8.26 2.74 -11.19
C TRP A 248 -7.87 1.32 -11.56
N GLY A 249 -8.87 0.41 -11.72
CA GLY A 249 -8.64 -1.00 -12.03
C GLY A 249 -7.81 -1.71 -10.95
N ARG A 250 -8.04 -1.36 -9.68
CA ARG A 250 -7.33 -1.96 -8.53
C ARG A 250 -7.94 -3.29 -8.09
N GLU A 251 -9.13 -3.63 -8.58
CA GLU A 251 -9.81 -4.92 -8.34
C GLU A 251 -9.27 -6.02 -9.27
N TYR A 252 -9.29 -7.26 -8.78
CA TYR A 252 -8.94 -8.43 -9.59
C TYR A 252 -10.12 -9.01 -10.38
N GLY A 253 -11.30 -8.44 -10.26
CA GLY A 253 -12.52 -8.89 -10.95
C GLY A 253 -13.77 -8.33 -10.33
N HIS A 254 -14.91 -8.81 -10.85
CA HIS A 254 -16.23 -8.29 -10.48
C HIS A 254 -17.12 -9.33 -9.79
N ASP A 255 -16.60 -10.51 -9.52
CA ASP A 255 -17.26 -11.57 -8.77
C ASP A 255 -16.30 -12.21 -7.76
N ALA A 256 -16.86 -12.77 -6.70
CA ALA A 256 -16.09 -13.32 -5.58
C ALA A 256 -15.16 -14.47 -5.99
N ALA A 257 -15.54 -15.29 -6.97
CA ALA A 257 -14.72 -16.42 -7.41
C ALA A 257 -13.46 -15.93 -8.14
N THR A 258 -13.63 -14.97 -9.05
CA THR A 258 -12.53 -14.36 -9.81
C THR A 258 -11.58 -13.61 -8.87
N VAL A 259 -12.12 -12.73 -8.00
CA VAL A 259 -11.29 -11.97 -7.04
C VAL A 259 -10.52 -12.92 -6.12
N SER A 260 -11.18 -13.91 -5.52
CA SER A 260 -10.52 -14.88 -4.63
C SER A 260 -9.42 -15.67 -5.35
N SER A 261 -9.68 -16.08 -6.59
CA SER A 261 -8.71 -16.84 -7.39
C SER A 261 -7.49 -15.99 -7.76
N GLN A 262 -7.71 -14.82 -8.32
CA GLN A 262 -6.62 -14.01 -8.89
C GLN A 262 -5.84 -13.26 -7.82
N ALA A 263 -6.51 -12.68 -6.81
CA ALA A 263 -5.83 -12.09 -5.66
C ALA A 263 -5.04 -13.15 -4.88
N GLY A 264 -5.61 -14.35 -4.70
CA GLY A 264 -4.89 -15.48 -4.11
C GLY A 264 -3.67 -15.91 -4.92
N THR A 265 -3.75 -15.85 -6.24
CA THR A 265 -2.62 -16.16 -7.15
C THR A 265 -1.47 -15.14 -7.02
N PHE A 266 -1.81 -13.84 -6.95
CA PHE A 266 -0.82 -12.79 -6.66
C PHE A 266 -0.16 -13.02 -5.30
N ALA A 267 -0.96 -13.29 -4.27
CA ALA A 267 -0.47 -13.55 -2.92
C ALA A 267 0.50 -14.75 -2.84
N GLU A 268 0.21 -15.82 -3.58
CA GLU A 268 1.11 -16.99 -3.69
C GLU A 268 2.49 -16.59 -4.21
N GLY A 269 2.55 -15.75 -5.26
CA GLY A 269 3.82 -15.25 -5.79
C GLY A 269 4.60 -14.39 -4.79
N MET A 270 3.91 -13.50 -4.05
CA MET A 270 4.50 -12.69 -2.98
C MET A 270 5.08 -13.56 -1.87
N GLN A 271 4.31 -14.54 -1.38
CA GLN A 271 4.75 -15.47 -0.33
C GLN A 271 5.95 -16.31 -0.76
N ALA A 272 6.00 -16.74 -2.03
CA ALA A 272 7.15 -17.45 -2.58
C ALA A 272 8.45 -16.62 -2.52
N SER A 273 8.34 -15.31 -2.45
CA SER A 273 9.45 -14.35 -2.28
C SER A 273 9.64 -13.89 -0.83
N LYS A 274 8.96 -14.50 0.13
CA LYS A 274 8.99 -14.15 1.56
C LYS A 274 8.49 -12.73 1.86
N VAL A 275 7.61 -12.20 1.04
CA VAL A 275 6.87 -10.97 1.28
C VAL A 275 5.46 -11.35 1.74
N ILE A 276 5.03 -10.80 2.85
CA ILE A 276 3.70 -11.03 3.44
C ILE A 276 2.68 -10.23 2.61
N PRO A 277 1.75 -10.88 1.87
CA PRO A 277 0.65 -10.19 1.24
C PRO A 277 -0.40 -9.85 2.29
N THR A 278 -1.08 -8.71 2.11
CA THR A 278 -2.09 -8.22 3.06
C THR A 278 -3.33 -7.77 2.28
N TYR A 279 -4.49 -8.35 2.61
CA TYR A 279 -5.77 -8.10 1.97
C TYR A 279 -6.54 -6.96 2.65
#